data_1bbc446e2d790e2175c7d727b8309582
#
_entry.id   1bbc446e2d790e2175c7d727b8309582
#
_cell.length_a   1.000
_cell.length_b   1.000
_cell.length_c   1.000
_cell.angle_alpha   90.00
_cell.angle_beta   90.00
_cell.angle_gamma   90.00
#
_symmetry.space_group_name_H-M   'P 1'
#
loop_
_entity.id
_entity.type
_entity.pdbx_description
1 polymer ?
#
loop_
_entity_poly.entity_id
_entity_poly.type
_entity_poly.pdbx_seq_one_letter_code
_entity_poly.pdbx_strand_id
1 'polypeptide(L)'
;MEALDALLTRVSVPRLHDPAPDEAQRQQLFRAALRAPDHGQLRPWRFLTIEGVARERLGELFAQAVSAHGNVKPDMLTKARAMPLRAPLLVAVIAAPKTHFKVPESEQILSAGCAAHAIVLGAHALGLGAIWRSGDLSHDPVVKAGLGVGAQEQIVGFIYLGSVEGERRTPPELDPADFVTAWQG
;
A
#
# COMPACT_ATOMS: atom_id res chain seq x y z
N MET A 1 -1.73 10.56 -19.47
CA MET A 1 -1.60 9.11 -19.74
C MET A 1 -3.01 8.57 -19.93
N GLU A 2 -3.23 7.79 -20.95
CA GLU A 2 -4.50 7.11 -21.15
C GLU A 2 -4.70 6.00 -20.11
N ALA A 3 -5.96 5.67 -19.79
CA ALA A 3 -6.28 4.75 -18.69
C ALA A 3 -5.71 3.33 -18.90
N LEU A 4 -5.81 2.81 -20.11
CA LEU A 4 -5.25 1.49 -20.45
C LEU A 4 -3.73 1.49 -20.41
N ASP A 5 -3.09 2.57 -20.87
CA ASP A 5 -1.63 2.70 -20.77
C ASP A 5 -1.18 2.64 -19.32
N ALA A 6 -1.89 3.35 -18.43
CA ALA A 6 -1.56 3.32 -17.01
C ALA A 6 -1.66 1.90 -16.41
N LEU A 7 -2.71 1.17 -16.76
CA LEU A 7 -2.94 -0.20 -16.29
C LEU A 7 -1.87 -1.17 -16.82
N LEU A 8 -1.55 -1.08 -18.11
CA LEU A 8 -0.66 -2.04 -18.78
C LEU A 8 0.83 -1.76 -18.54
N THR A 9 1.20 -0.50 -18.26
CA THR A 9 2.62 -0.11 -18.10
C THR A 9 3.05 0.10 -16.66
N ARG A 10 2.13 0.04 -15.68
CA ARG A 10 2.45 0.21 -14.28
C ARG A 10 3.43 -0.84 -13.77
N VAL A 11 4.48 -0.38 -13.13
CA VAL A 11 5.46 -1.22 -12.43
C VAL A 11 5.66 -0.77 -11.00
N SER A 12 6.09 -1.68 -10.13
CA SER A 12 6.53 -1.36 -8.78
C SER A 12 7.96 -0.81 -8.81
N VAL A 13 8.19 0.32 -8.13
CA VAL A 13 9.49 0.97 -8.03
C VAL A 13 10.01 0.81 -6.60
N PRO A 14 11.05 -0.02 -6.37
CA PRO A 14 11.47 -0.43 -5.02
C PRO A 14 12.23 0.64 -4.23
N ARG A 15 12.82 1.62 -4.89
CA ARG A 15 13.54 2.77 -4.31
C ARG A 15 12.96 4.04 -4.87
N LEU A 16 12.63 4.97 -4.00
CA LEU A 16 11.95 6.20 -4.34
C LEU A 16 12.65 7.36 -3.64
N HIS A 17 12.70 8.49 -4.30
CA HIS A 17 13.48 9.65 -3.90
C HIS A 17 12.58 10.86 -3.69
N ASP A 18 13.13 11.90 -3.06
CA ASP A 18 12.52 13.22 -3.04
C ASP A 18 12.46 13.82 -4.47
N PRO A 19 11.48 14.67 -4.75
CA PRO A 19 10.42 15.10 -3.86
C PRO A 19 9.33 14.06 -3.66
N ALA A 20 8.69 14.09 -2.50
CA ALA A 20 7.41 13.42 -2.28
C ALA A 20 6.33 14.00 -3.21
N PRO A 21 5.21 13.28 -3.45
CA PRO A 21 4.05 13.87 -4.09
C PRO A 21 3.66 15.20 -3.43
N ASP A 22 3.43 16.25 -4.24
CA ASP A 22 2.93 17.53 -3.74
C ASP A 22 1.46 17.43 -3.28
N GLU A 23 0.93 18.50 -2.68
CA GLU A 23 -0.42 18.49 -2.13
C GLU A 23 -1.49 18.23 -3.21
N ALA A 24 -1.34 18.79 -4.41
CA ALA A 24 -2.27 18.57 -5.51
C ALA A 24 -2.26 17.11 -5.99
N GLN A 25 -1.08 16.53 -6.10
CA GLN A 25 -0.91 15.13 -6.44
C GLN A 25 -1.48 14.22 -5.34
N ARG A 26 -1.23 14.49 -4.07
CA ARG A 26 -1.81 13.74 -2.93
C ARG A 26 -3.33 13.75 -2.97
N GLN A 27 -3.93 14.91 -3.21
CA GLN A 27 -5.38 15.03 -3.35
C GLN A 27 -5.94 14.19 -4.49
N GLN A 28 -5.25 14.15 -5.64
CA GLN A 28 -5.65 13.30 -6.76
C GLN A 28 -5.55 11.81 -6.41
N LEU A 29 -4.46 11.39 -5.75
CA LEU A 29 -4.27 10.00 -5.31
C LEU A 29 -5.36 9.55 -4.34
N PHE A 30 -5.67 10.36 -3.34
CA PHE A 30 -6.73 10.01 -2.38
C PHE A 30 -8.12 10.06 -3.01
N ARG A 31 -8.40 11.01 -3.91
CA ARG A 31 -9.65 11.01 -4.68
C ARG A 31 -9.80 9.74 -5.51
N ALA A 32 -8.74 9.26 -6.13
CA ALA A 32 -8.74 8.00 -6.86
C ALA A 32 -9.02 6.81 -5.93
N ALA A 33 -8.36 6.76 -4.75
CA ALA A 33 -8.59 5.73 -3.75
C ALA A 33 -10.07 5.67 -3.29
N LEU A 34 -10.69 6.84 -3.09
CA LEU A 34 -12.09 6.95 -2.68
C LEU A 34 -13.09 6.55 -3.77
N ARG A 35 -12.63 6.20 -4.99
CA ARG A 35 -13.45 5.66 -6.08
C ARG A 35 -13.40 4.13 -6.16
N ALA A 36 -12.72 3.46 -5.24
CA ALA A 36 -12.70 2.01 -5.17
C ALA A 36 -14.13 1.44 -5.14
N PRO A 37 -14.40 0.30 -5.80
CA PRO A 37 -15.68 -0.38 -5.69
C PRO A 37 -16.00 -0.69 -4.22
N ASP A 38 -17.21 -0.37 -3.80
CA ASP A 38 -17.63 -0.45 -2.40
C ASP A 38 -19.09 -0.87 -2.30
N HIS A 39 -19.31 -2.15 -2.04
CA HIS A 39 -20.65 -2.71 -1.88
C HIS A 39 -21.30 -2.10 -0.64
N GLY A 40 -22.48 -1.50 -0.84
CA GLY A 40 -23.22 -0.84 0.23
C GLY A 40 -22.70 0.52 0.64
N GLN A 41 -21.68 1.07 -0.03
CA GLN A 41 -21.06 2.36 0.27
C GLN A 41 -20.60 2.50 1.74
N LEU A 42 -20.02 1.44 2.27
CA LEU A 42 -19.58 1.34 3.66
C LEU A 42 -18.29 2.13 3.91
N ARG A 43 -17.53 2.46 2.86
CA ARG A 43 -16.24 3.15 2.93
C ARG A 43 -15.31 2.48 3.95
N PRO A 44 -14.95 1.20 3.72
CA PRO A 44 -14.29 0.36 4.72
C PRO A 44 -12.77 0.56 4.71
N TRP A 45 -12.34 1.80 4.64
CA TRP A 45 -10.92 2.17 4.58
C TRP A 45 -10.62 3.45 5.33
N ARG A 46 -9.39 3.53 5.80
CA ARG A 46 -8.75 4.78 6.22
C ARG A 46 -7.27 4.73 5.87
N PHE A 47 -6.66 5.89 5.80
CA PHE A 47 -5.29 6.06 5.36
C PHE A 47 -4.49 6.82 6.40
N LEU A 48 -3.25 6.38 6.68
CA LEU A 48 -2.29 7.13 7.49
C LEU A 48 -1.14 7.55 6.59
N THR A 49 -0.86 8.83 6.49
CA THR A 49 0.32 9.36 5.83
C THR A 49 1.49 9.40 6.80
N ILE A 50 2.66 8.95 6.35
CA ILE A 50 3.87 8.83 7.18
C ILE A 50 5.02 9.43 6.40
N GLU A 51 5.56 10.56 6.88
CA GLU A 51 6.61 11.32 6.23
C GLU A 51 7.53 12.01 7.26
N GLY A 52 8.65 12.57 6.81
CA GLY A 52 9.62 13.23 7.69
C GLY A 52 10.08 12.28 8.80
N VAL A 53 10.16 12.78 10.02
CA VAL A 53 10.58 12.02 11.22
C VAL A 53 9.61 10.86 11.57
N ALA A 54 8.38 10.89 11.09
CA ALA A 54 7.43 9.80 11.32
C ALA A 54 7.89 8.49 10.64
N ARG A 55 8.66 8.56 9.56
CA ARG A 55 9.26 7.38 8.90
C ARG A 55 10.28 6.70 9.80
N GLU A 56 11.11 7.48 10.50
CA GLU A 56 12.09 6.96 11.45
C GLU A 56 11.38 6.28 12.64
N ARG A 57 10.31 6.91 13.16
CA ARG A 57 9.48 6.33 14.21
C ARG A 57 8.82 5.03 13.78
N LEU A 58 8.35 4.94 12.54
CA LEU A 58 7.83 3.69 11.98
C LEU A 58 8.94 2.64 11.86
N GLY A 59 10.15 3.03 11.51
CA GLY A 59 11.32 2.13 11.48
C GLY A 59 11.64 1.55 12.85
N GLU A 60 11.61 2.36 13.91
CA GLU A 60 11.76 1.88 15.29
C GLU A 60 10.62 0.93 15.69
N LEU A 61 9.38 1.25 15.32
CA LEU A 61 8.22 0.38 15.57
C LEU A 61 8.39 -0.98 14.87
N PHE A 62 8.86 -1.01 13.62
CA PHE A 62 9.19 -2.23 12.90
C PHE A 62 10.30 -3.03 13.58
N ALA A 63 11.36 -2.35 14.07
CA ALA A 63 12.43 -3.01 14.81
C ALA A 63 11.93 -3.61 16.13
N GLN A 64 11.04 -2.93 16.84
CA GLN A 64 10.39 -3.46 18.05
C GLN A 64 9.58 -4.71 17.75
N ALA A 65 8.75 -4.69 16.71
CA ALA A 65 7.98 -5.85 16.25
C ALA A 65 8.89 -7.04 15.93
N VAL A 66 9.92 -6.83 15.12
CA VAL A 66 10.92 -7.88 14.80
C VAL A 66 11.59 -8.40 16.06
N SER A 67 11.96 -7.54 17.00
CA SER A 67 12.62 -7.92 18.27
C SER A 67 11.73 -8.76 19.17
N ALA A 68 10.41 -8.54 19.14
CA ALA A 68 9.44 -9.28 19.95
C ALA A 68 9.36 -10.78 19.61
N HIS A 69 9.79 -11.17 18.41
CA HIS A 69 9.81 -12.59 17.98
C HIS A 69 11.05 -13.40 18.44
N GLY A 70 11.90 -12.84 19.30
CA GLY A 70 13.06 -13.51 19.90
C GLY A 70 14.28 -13.60 18.96
N ASN A 71 15.39 -14.11 19.45
CA ASN A 71 16.71 -14.33 18.80
C ASN A 71 16.96 -13.69 17.43
N VAL A 72 16.88 -12.36 17.36
CA VAL A 72 16.99 -11.59 16.12
C VAL A 72 18.42 -11.11 15.92
N LYS A 73 18.96 -11.35 14.73
CA LYS A 73 20.29 -10.84 14.36
C LYS A 73 20.27 -9.30 14.25
N PRO A 74 21.33 -8.60 14.68
CA PRO A 74 21.39 -7.13 14.63
C PRO A 74 21.08 -6.52 13.27
N ASP A 75 21.50 -7.17 12.19
CA ASP A 75 21.26 -6.73 10.80
C ASP A 75 19.77 -6.79 10.40
N MET A 76 18.96 -7.67 11.02
CA MET A 76 17.51 -7.68 10.82
C MET A 76 16.86 -6.43 11.41
N LEU A 77 17.30 -6.00 12.59
CA LEU A 77 16.81 -4.77 13.21
C LEU A 77 17.20 -3.52 12.39
N THR A 78 18.44 -3.49 11.91
CA THR A 78 18.91 -2.42 11.04
C THR A 78 18.10 -2.36 9.74
N LYS A 79 17.83 -3.51 9.14
CA LYS A 79 16.96 -3.59 7.95
C LYS A 79 15.54 -3.12 8.24
N ALA A 80 14.95 -3.52 9.37
CA ALA A 80 13.61 -3.11 9.77
C ALA A 80 13.52 -1.58 9.91
N ARG A 81 14.49 -0.95 10.62
CA ARG A 81 14.58 0.51 10.75
C ARG A 81 14.67 1.23 9.40
N ALA A 82 15.42 0.66 8.45
CA ALA A 82 15.62 1.25 7.14
C ALA A 82 14.43 1.07 6.18
N MET A 83 13.49 0.16 6.47
CA MET A 83 12.38 -0.11 5.54
C MET A 83 11.56 1.13 5.20
N PRO A 84 11.08 1.96 6.15
CA PRO A 84 10.27 3.13 5.83
C PRO A 84 11.05 4.26 5.15
N LEU A 85 12.37 4.23 5.22
CA LEU A 85 13.22 5.28 4.63
C LEU A 85 13.46 5.11 3.12
N ARG A 86 12.87 4.08 2.50
CA ARG A 86 13.01 3.80 1.05
C ARG A 86 12.14 4.68 0.17
N ALA A 87 11.33 5.56 0.75
CA ALA A 87 10.52 6.55 0.05
C ALA A 87 10.29 7.78 0.94
N PRO A 88 10.10 8.96 0.36
CA PRO A 88 9.85 10.17 1.14
C PRO A 88 8.45 10.19 1.78
N LEU A 89 7.48 9.48 1.21
CA LEU A 89 6.12 9.37 1.74
C LEU A 89 5.68 7.90 1.75
N LEU A 90 5.08 7.46 2.86
CA LEU A 90 4.35 6.21 2.95
C LEU A 90 2.88 6.49 3.25
N VAL A 91 2.02 5.64 2.72
CA VAL A 91 0.60 5.57 3.08
C VAL A 91 0.30 4.18 3.61
N ALA A 92 -0.02 4.08 4.89
CA ALA A 92 -0.59 2.85 5.43
C ALA A 92 -2.08 2.81 5.06
N VAL A 93 -2.47 1.80 4.28
CA VAL A 93 -3.86 1.55 3.92
C VAL A 93 -4.43 0.56 4.92
N ILE A 94 -5.49 0.96 5.59
CA ILE A 94 -6.13 0.18 6.64
C ILE A 94 -7.56 -0.14 6.20
N ALA A 95 -7.88 -1.43 6.15
CA ALA A 95 -9.25 -1.89 6.05
C ALA A 95 -9.91 -1.71 7.42
N ALA A 96 -11.03 -1.00 7.44
CA ALA A 96 -11.83 -0.71 8.62
C ALA A 96 -13.27 -1.25 8.40
N PRO A 97 -13.44 -2.58 8.41
CA PRO A 97 -14.73 -3.19 8.11
C PRO A 97 -15.76 -2.83 9.15
N LYS A 98 -17.01 -2.72 8.69
CA LYS A 98 -18.18 -2.42 9.51
C LYS A 98 -19.09 -3.64 9.55
N THR A 99 -19.68 -3.92 10.70
CA THR A 99 -20.73 -4.93 10.79
C THR A 99 -21.89 -4.57 9.87
N HIS A 100 -22.20 -5.47 8.93
CA HIS A 100 -23.28 -5.26 7.99
C HIS A 100 -23.98 -6.59 7.67
N PHE A 101 -25.31 -6.58 7.61
CA PHE A 101 -26.12 -7.80 7.44
C PHE A 101 -25.97 -8.49 6.08
N LYS A 102 -25.53 -7.75 5.07
CA LYS A 102 -25.46 -8.21 3.67
C LYS A 102 -24.04 -8.22 3.10
N VAL A 103 -23.16 -7.36 3.61
CA VAL A 103 -21.80 -7.19 3.07
C VAL A 103 -20.80 -7.85 4.02
N PRO A 104 -20.19 -8.98 3.64
CA PRO A 104 -19.23 -9.66 4.48
C PRO A 104 -17.92 -8.86 4.60
N GLU A 105 -17.15 -9.12 5.66
CA GLU A 105 -15.88 -8.48 5.94
C GLU A 105 -14.88 -8.65 4.77
N SER A 106 -14.86 -9.84 4.16
CA SER A 106 -13.96 -10.14 3.03
C SER A 106 -14.15 -9.19 1.85
N GLU A 107 -15.39 -8.84 1.49
CA GLU A 107 -15.66 -7.87 0.41
C GLU A 107 -15.16 -6.47 0.79
N GLN A 108 -15.29 -6.09 2.07
CA GLN A 108 -14.84 -4.80 2.57
C GLN A 108 -13.31 -4.70 2.57
N ILE A 109 -12.60 -5.79 2.90
CA ILE A 109 -11.13 -5.86 2.80
C ILE A 109 -10.69 -5.74 1.33
N LEU A 110 -11.37 -6.42 0.40
CA LEU A 110 -11.10 -6.29 -1.03
C LEU A 110 -11.31 -4.85 -1.53
N SER A 111 -12.37 -4.17 -1.07
CA SER A 111 -12.59 -2.75 -1.33
C SER A 111 -11.40 -1.88 -0.90
N ALA A 112 -10.87 -2.11 0.31
CA ALA A 112 -9.68 -1.39 0.78
C ALA A 112 -8.42 -1.73 -0.05
N GLY A 113 -8.30 -2.97 -0.54
CA GLY A 113 -7.28 -3.40 -1.49
C GLY A 113 -7.40 -2.66 -2.83
N CYS A 114 -8.63 -2.49 -3.35
CA CYS A 114 -8.89 -1.69 -4.55
C CYS A 114 -8.49 -0.22 -4.34
N ALA A 115 -8.74 0.35 -3.15
CA ALA A 115 -8.30 1.71 -2.82
C ALA A 115 -6.76 1.83 -2.80
N ALA A 116 -6.07 0.84 -2.24
CA ALA A 116 -4.60 0.77 -2.29
C ALA A 116 -4.08 0.70 -3.73
N HIS A 117 -4.68 -0.14 -4.57
CA HIS A 117 -4.35 -0.25 -6.00
C HIS A 117 -4.57 1.07 -6.74
N ALA A 118 -5.68 1.77 -6.45
CA ALA A 118 -5.97 3.07 -7.07
C ALA A 118 -4.90 4.13 -6.75
N ILE A 119 -4.34 4.14 -5.52
CA ILE A 119 -3.20 5.01 -5.18
C ILE A 119 -1.98 4.67 -6.04
N VAL A 120 -1.64 3.39 -6.16
CA VAL A 120 -0.46 2.93 -6.92
C VAL A 120 -0.62 3.25 -8.41
N LEU A 121 -1.80 3.02 -8.97
CA LEU A 121 -2.10 3.31 -10.37
C LEU A 121 -2.10 4.82 -10.63
N GLY A 122 -2.75 5.59 -9.75
CA GLY A 122 -2.77 7.05 -9.82
C GLY A 122 -1.37 7.65 -9.75
N ALA A 123 -0.49 7.14 -8.88
CA ALA A 123 0.91 7.57 -8.80
C ALA A 123 1.63 7.34 -10.14
N HIS A 124 1.45 6.16 -10.75
CA HIS A 124 2.03 5.86 -12.07
C HIS A 124 1.51 6.83 -13.15
N ALA A 125 0.21 7.08 -13.19
CA ALA A 125 -0.41 8.01 -14.15
C ALA A 125 0.08 9.45 -14.00
N LEU A 126 0.42 9.87 -12.78
CA LEU A 126 1.00 11.19 -12.46
C LEU A 126 2.52 11.26 -12.67
N GLY A 127 3.16 10.21 -13.18
CA GLY A 127 4.61 10.16 -13.38
C GLY A 127 5.41 9.87 -12.11
N LEU A 128 4.75 9.62 -10.97
CA LEU A 128 5.37 9.25 -9.70
C LEU A 128 5.70 7.76 -9.65
N GLY A 129 6.65 7.40 -8.78
CA GLY A 129 6.91 6.03 -8.42
C GLY A 129 6.07 5.56 -7.24
N ALA A 130 5.69 4.29 -7.27
CA ALA A 130 5.01 3.65 -6.16
C ALA A 130 5.38 2.17 -6.03
N ILE A 131 5.29 1.65 -4.81
CA ILE A 131 5.29 0.23 -4.54
C ILE A 131 4.37 -0.07 -3.35
N TRP A 132 3.53 -1.09 -3.49
CA TRP A 132 2.75 -1.65 -2.41
C TRP A 132 3.56 -2.75 -1.73
N ARG A 133 3.77 -2.62 -0.44
CA ARG A 133 4.44 -3.62 0.40
C ARG A 133 3.49 -4.09 1.50
N SER A 134 3.52 -5.37 1.75
CA SER A 134 2.84 -6.06 2.84
C SER A 134 3.81 -7.08 3.47
N GLY A 135 3.32 -8.06 4.15
CA GLY A 135 4.08 -9.13 4.79
C GLY A 135 3.89 -9.11 6.31
N ASP A 136 4.73 -9.81 7.03
CA ASP A 136 4.56 -10.07 8.46
C ASP A 136 4.32 -8.81 9.30
N LEU A 137 5.02 -7.72 8.99
CA LEU A 137 4.86 -6.44 9.70
C LEU A 137 3.47 -5.81 9.53
N SER A 138 2.74 -6.12 8.45
CA SER A 138 1.36 -5.65 8.28
C SER A 138 0.37 -6.38 9.18
N HIS A 139 0.75 -7.55 9.67
CA HIS A 139 -0.09 -8.39 10.53
C HIS A 139 0.38 -8.36 12.00
N ASP A 140 1.55 -7.78 12.25
CA ASP A 140 2.18 -7.78 13.57
C ASP A 140 1.38 -6.95 14.58
N PRO A 141 1.07 -7.50 15.77
CA PRO A 141 0.27 -6.79 16.77
C PRO A 141 0.97 -5.55 17.33
N VAL A 142 2.31 -5.52 17.41
CA VAL A 142 3.08 -4.35 17.86
C VAL A 142 2.92 -3.22 16.85
N VAL A 143 3.03 -3.53 15.56
CA VAL A 143 2.85 -2.56 14.47
C VAL A 143 1.41 -2.05 14.45
N LYS A 144 0.42 -2.94 14.54
CA LYS A 144 -0.99 -2.57 14.60
C LYS A 144 -1.28 -1.62 15.77
N ALA A 145 -0.83 -1.97 16.96
CA ALA A 145 -1.01 -1.14 18.15
C ALA A 145 -0.32 0.22 18.03
N GLY A 146 0.93 0.24 17.54
CA GLY A 146 1.70 1.48 17.38
C GLY A 146 1.12 2.43 16.33
N LEU A 147 0.39 1.92 15.33
CA LEU A 147 -0.32 2.71 14.32
C LEU A 147 -1.79 3.01 14.71
N GLY A 148 -2.23 2.61 15.90
CA GLY A 148 -3.61 2.79 16.33
C GLY A 148 -4.61 2.04 15.46
N VAL A 149 -4.24 0.82 15.02
CA VAL A 149 -5.11 -0.07 14.23
C VAL A 149 -5.97 -0.89 15.20
N GLY A 150 -7.29 -0.73 15.09
CA GLY A 150 -8.25 -1.40 15.96
C GLY A 150 -8.27 -2.92 15.79
N ALA A 151 -8.89 -3.62 16.75
CA ALA A 151 -8.93 -5.08 16.77
C ALA A 151 -9.61 -5.68 15.52
N GLN A 152 -10.61 -4.99 14.98
CA GLN A 152 -11.35 -5.39 13.77
C GLN A 152 -10.72 -4.84 12.48
N GLU A 153 -9.72 -3.98 12.59
CA GLU A 153 -9.06 -3.38 11.44
C GLU A 153 -7.86 -4.21 11.01
N GLN A 154 -7.50 -4.09 9.73
CA GLN A 154 -6.37 -4.77 9.14
C GLN A 154 -5.53 -3.81 8.30
N ILE A 155 -4.20 -3.90 8.43
CA ILE A 155 -3.30 -3.19 7.53
C ILE A 155 -3.25 -3.96 6.21
N VAL A 156 -3.84 -3.38 5.16
CA VAL A 156 -3.81 -3.94 3.79
C VAL A 156 -2.40 -3.87 3.22
N GLY A 157 -1.66 -2.85 3.61
CA GLY A 157 -0.26 -2.68 3.27
C GLY A 157 0.20 -1.24 3.38
N PHE A 158 1.46 -1.05 3.06
CA PHE A 158 2.14 0.25 3.02
C PHE A 158 2.45 0.60 1.56
N ILE A 159 1.90 1.70 1.08
CA ILE A 159 2.21 2.25 -0.24
C ILE A 159 3.35 3.26 -0.07
N TYR A 160 4.47 2.98 -0.68
CA TYR A 160 5.63 3.85 -0.74
C TYR A 160 5.50 4.73 -1.98
N LEU A 161 5.68 6.03 -1.82
CA LEU A 161 5.47 7.05 -2.86
C LEU A 161 6.65 8.01 -2.92
N GLY A 162 7.03 8.40 -4.12
CA GLY A 162 8.11 9.37 -4.35
C GLY A 162 8.44 9.54 -5.82
N SER A 163 9.52 10.24 -6.09
CA SER A 163 10.06 10.43 -7.42
C SER A 163 10.85 9.21 -7.87
N VAL A 164 10.90 9.00 -9.19
CA VAL A 164 11.64 7.92 -9.84
C VAL A 164 12.94 8.48 -10.39
N GLU A 165 14.05 7.82 -10.08
CA GLU A 165 15.34 8.10 -10.67
C GLU A 165 15.66 7.04 -11.72
N GLY A 166 16.04 7.48 -12.92
CA GLY A 166 16.34 6.60 -14.05
C GLY A 166 15.11 6.03 -14.75
N GLU A 167 15.33 5.02 -15.56
CA GLU A 167 14.28 4.39 -16.35
C GLU A 167 13.46 3.39 -15.52
N ARG A 168 12.17 3.34 -15.81
CA ARG A 168 11.28 2.31 -15.24
C ARG A 168 11.49 0.99 -15.95
N ARG A 169 11.34 -0.10 -15.21
CA ARG A 169 11.33 -1.44 -15.80
C ARG A 169 10.16 -1.58 -16.77
N THR A 170 10.37 -2.30 -17.86
CA THR A 170 9.28 -2.78 -18.69
C THR A 170 8.52 -3.88 -17.95
N PRO A 171 7.19 -3.85 -17.86
CA PRO A 171 6.43 -4.96 -17.33
C PRO A 171 6.62 -6.21 -18.20
N PRO A 172 6.59 -7.43 -17.63
CA PRO A 172 6.60 -8.65 -18.41
C PRO A 172 5.31 -8.74 -19.24
N GLU A 173 5.43 -9.22 -20.46
CA GLU A 173 4.27 -9.63 -21.25
C GLU A 173 3.75 -10.98 -20.74
N LEU A 174 2.45 -11.04 -20.48
CA LEU A 174 1.75 -12.25 -20.11
C LEU A 174 0.64 -12.52 -21.12
N ASP A 175 0.50 -13.78 -21.53
CA ASP A 175 -0.61 -14.15 -22.41
C ASP A 175 -1.89 -14.34 -21.56
N PRO A 176 -2.97 -13.59 -21.81
CA PRO A 176 -4.24 -13.78 -21.14
C PRO A 176 -4.77 -15.21 -21.24
N ALA A 177 -4.43 -15.97 -22.29
CA ALA A 177 -4.86 -17.37 -22.45
C ALA A 177 -4.36 -18.30 -21.34
N ASP A 178 -3.26 -17.96 -20.66
CA ASP A 178 -2.74 -18.72 -19.53
C ASP A 178 -3.62 -18.60 -18.25
N PHE A 179 -4.49 -17.59 -18.20
CA PHE A 179 -5.26 -17.23 -17.00
C PHE A 179 -6.77 -17.20 -17.24
N VAL A 180 -7.20 -17.18 -18.49
CA VAL A 180 -8.62 -17.01 -18.85
C VAL A 180 -9.13 -18.31 -19.50
N THR A 181 -10.11 -18.92 -18.87
CA THR A 181 -10.77 -20.10 -19.41
C THR A 181 -12.25 -19.81 -19.59
N ALA A 182 -12.79 -20.16 -20.75
CA ALA A 182 -14.22 -20.07 -21.00
C ALA A 182 -14.95 -21.17 -20.21
N TRP A 183 -15.89 -20.79 -19.36
CA TRP A 183 -16.74 -21.76 -18.70
C TRP A 183 -17.80 -22.29 -19.67
N GLN A 184 -17.88 -23.60 -19.77
CA GLN A 184 -18.76 -24.29 -20.76
C GLN A 184 -20.04 -24.84 -20.13
N GLY A 185 -20.29 -24.63 -18.82
CA GLY A 185 -21.45 -25.15 -18.11
C GLY A 185 -21.17 -26.43 -17.33
#